data_d1a90656185cf21153546cc468274bf2
#
_entry.id   d1a90656185cf21153546cc468274bf2
#
_cell.length_a   1.000
_cell.length_b   1.000
_cell.length_c   1.000
_cell.angle_alpha   90.00
_cell.angle_beta   90.00
_cell.angle_gamma   90.00
#
_symmetry.space_group_name_H-M   'P 1'
#
loop_
_entity.id
_entity.type
_entity.pdbx_description
1 polymer ?
#
loop_
_entity_poly.entity_id
_entity_poly.type
_entity_poly.pdbx_seq_one_letter_code
_entity_poly.pdbx_strand_id
1 'polypeptide(L)'
;MNRNHLGGHCNITHVDDGSLALLKQRLDIKSILDIGCGPGGMRGPCELIGVSWTGVDGDQSCSNENVITHDFTTGPLMTHNRDLVWSVEFVEHVDEQHVPNILAAFKLAKKAICMTHALPGKKGFHHVNCQPSEYWIDKITSSGYEFDIELTQQIRVASTMRREFMRNTGMVFIKI
;
A
#
# COMPACT_ATOMS: atom_id res chain seq x y z
N MET A 1 21.11 -0.85 -15.98
CA MET A 1 19.73 -1.30 -16.20
C MET A 1 18.84 -0.06 -16.18
N ASN A 2 17.92 0.06 -17.12
CA ASN A 2 17.01 1.20 -17.21
C ASN A 2 15.96 1.05 -16.09
N ARG A 3 15.92 1.99 -15.11
CA ARG A 3 15.00 1.97 -13.96
C ARG A 3 13.82 2.91 -14.16
N ASN A 4 13.36 3.07 -15.40
CA ASN A 4 12.27 4.01 -15.74
C ASN A 4 10.91 3.68 -15.10
N HIS A 5 10.79 2.54 -14.43
CA HIS A 5 9.59 2.12 -13.69
C HIS A 5 9.56 2.60 -12.23
N LEU A 6 10.67 3.19 -11.73
CA LEU A 6 10.78 3.68 -10.36
C LEU A 6 10.66 5.22 -10.32
N GLY A 7 10.28 5.78 -9.15
CA GLY A 7 10.31 7.22 -8.92
C GLY A 7 9.04 7.98 -9.35
N GLY A 8 7.92 7.30 -9.60
CA GLY A 8 6.64 7.92 -9.96
C GLY A 8 6.03 8.85 -8.91
N HIS A 9 6.53 8.81 -7.67
CA HIS A 9 6.02 9.59 -6.55
C HIS A 9 6.26 11.11 -6.67
N CYS A 10 7.13 11.58 -7.56
CA CYS A 10 7.44 13.02 -7.72
C CYS A 10 7.77 13.72 -6.37
N ASN A 11 8.41 13.03 -5.45
CA ASN A 11 8.71 13.48 -4.09
C ASN A 11 7.46 13.87 -3.27
N ILE A 12 6.33 13.20 -3.48
CA ILE A 12 5.06 13.43 -2.79
C ILE A 12 4.59 12.11 -2.17
N THR A 13 4.18 12.15 -0.88
CA THR A 13 3.38 11.08 -0.26
C THR A 13 1.93 11.52 -0.14
N HIS A 14 1.01 10.64 -0.48
CA HIS A 14 -0.43 10.85 -0.27
C HIS A 14 -0.81 10.44 1.14
N VAL A 15 -0.59 11.35 2.09
CA VAL A 15 -0.86 11.12 3.52
C VAL A 15 -2.36 11.00 3.77
N ASP A 16 -2.74 10.02 4.60
CA ASP A 16 -4.11 9.77 5.05
C ASP A 16 -4.13 9.36 6.53
N ASP A 17 -4.08 10.34 7.39
CA ASP A 17 -4.11 10.15 8.84
C ASP A 17 -5.50 9.76 9.35
N GLY A 18 -6.57 10.15 8.66
CA GLY A 18 -7.94 9.77 9.01
C GLY A 18 -8.22 8.29 8.84
N SER A 19 -7.90 7.72 7.66
CA SER A 19 -8.03 6.27 7.43
C SER A 19 -7.11 5.48 8.35
N LEU A 20 -5.88 5.96 8.58
CA LEU A 20 -4.91 5.35 9.49
C LEU A 20 -5.43 5.29 10.93
N ALA A 21 -5.96 6.41 11.45
CA ALA A 21 -6.50 6.50 12.82
C ALA A 21 -7.68 5.54 13.01
N LEU A 22 -8.57 5.46 12.02
CA LEU A 22 -9.69 4.53 12.04
C LEU A 22 -9.21 3.06 12.08
N LEU A 23 -8.28 2.68 11.21
CA LEU A 23 -7.74 1.32 11.18
C LEU A 23 -7.03 0.96 12.49
N LYS A 24 -6.27 1.91 13.07
CA LYS A 24 -5.69 1.70 14.40
C LYS A 24 -6.73 1.44 15.46
N GLN A 25 -7.79 2.23 15.48
CA GLN A 25 -8.88 2.08 16.46
C GLN A 25 -9.62 0.75 16.30
N ARG A 26 -9.94 0.36 15.06
CA ARG A 26 -10.75 -0.83 14.76
C ARG A 26 -9.97 -2.14 14.90
N LEU A 27 -8.68 -2.14 14.57
CA LEU A 27 -7.87 -3.35 14.47
C LEU A 27 -6.69 -3.38 15.47
N ASP A 28 -6.58 -2.37 16.33
CA ASP A 28 -5.45 -2.25 17.28
C ASP A 28 -4.09 -2.40 16.59
N ILE A 29 -3.87 -1.65 15.50
CA ILE A 29 -2.62 -1.68 14.73
C ILE A 29 -1.48 -1.10 15.56
N LYS A 30 -0.34 -1.81 15.62
CA LYS A 30 0.88 -1.39 16.31
C LYS A 30 2.05 -1.19 15.34
N SER A 31 1.97 -1.76 14.13
CA SER A 31 3.06 -1.71 13.16
C SER A 31 2.54 -1.72 11.72
N ILE A 32 3.21 -0.95 10.85
CA ILE A 32 2.86 -0.80 9.43
C ILE A 32 4.07 -1.13 8.55
N LEU A 33 3.81 -1.83 7.44
CA LEU A 33 4.66 -1.94 6.27
C LEU A 33 4.03 -1.13 5.15
N ASP A 34 4.64 0.00 4.80
CA ASP A 34 4.15 0.95 3.79
C ASP A 34 4.84 0.66 2.45
N ILE A 35 4.15 -0.02 1.54
CA ILE A 35 4.68 -0.49 0.26
C ILE A 35 4.40 0.53 -0.83
N GLY A 36 5.46 1.00 -1.51
CA GLY A 36 5.41 2.13 -2.42
C GLY A 36 5.35 3.44 -1.63
N CYS A 37 6.15 3.53 -0.55
CA CYS A 37 6.05 4.62 0.42
C CYS A 37 6.53 5.99 -0.13
N GLY A 38 7.20 6.02 -1.28
CA GLY A 38 7.83 7.22 -1.81
C GLY A 38 8.73 7.88 -0.77
N PRO A 39 8.64 9.21 -0.57
CA PRO A 39 9.46 9.93 0.42
C PRO A 39 9.09 9.65 1.89
N GLY A 40 8.15 8.74 2.17
CA GLY A 40 7.86 8.27 3.54
C GLY A 40 7.00 9.20 4.38
N GLY A 41 6.15 10.02 3.77
CA GLY A 41 5.32 10.99 4.50
C GLY A 41 4.32 10.38 5.48
N MET A 42 3.97 9.09 5.36
CA MET A 42 3.11 8.40 6.34
C MET A 42 3.81 8.11 7.69
N ARG A 43 5.14 8.20 7.75
CA ARG A 43 5.89 7.98 9.00
C ARG A 43 5.43 8.89 10.13
N GLY A 44 5.35 10.20 9.88
CA GLY A 44 4.94 11.18 10.90
C GLY A 44 3.57 10.88 11.52
N PRO A 45 2.49 10.71 10.73
CA PRO A 45 1.19 10.28 11.23
C PRO A 45 1.22 8.98 12.04
N CYS A 46 2.01 7.98 11.63
CA CYS A 46 2.17 6.73 12.38
C CYS A 46 2.80 6.98 13.76
N GLU A 47 3.91 7.73 13.81
CA GLU A 47 4.60 8.06 15.07
C GLU A 47 3.70 8.81 16.04
N LEU A 48 2.91 9.78 15.54
CA LEU A 48 1.99 10.58 16.37
C LEU A 48 0.95 9.72 17.11
N ILE A 49 0.53 8.61 16.52
CA ILE A 49 -0.45 7.71 17.14
C ILE A 49 0.19 6.44 17.75
N GLY A 50 1.52 6.40 17.88
CA GLY A 50 2.25 5.29 18.51
C GLY A 50 2.24 4.01 17.69
N VAL A 51 2.29 4.11 16.36
CA VAL A 51 2.40 2.99 15.41
C VAL A 51 3.80 2.99 14.81
N SER A 52 4.51 1.87 14.88
CA SER A 52 5.81 1.74 14.23
C SER A 52 5.64 1.65 12.71
N TRP A 53 6.48 2.40 11.97
CA TRP A 53 6.42 2.47 10.52
C TRP A 53 7.70 1.93 9.89
N THR A 54 7.55 1.19 8.80
CA THR A 54 8.65 0.75 7.93
C THR A 54 8.19 0.98 6.49
N GLY A 55 8.93 1.78 5.74
CA GLY A 55 8.68 2.01 4.32
C GLY A 55 9.37 0.99 3.43
N VAL A 56 8.83 0.80 2.24
CA VAL A 56 9.43 0.03 1.14
C VAL A 56 9.24 0.81 -0.15
N ASP A 57 10.31 1.11 -0.84
CA ASP A 57 10.26 1.75 -2.16
C ASP A 57 11.41 1.28 -3.05
N GLY A 58 11.18 1.23 -4.36
CA GLY A 58 12.22 0.86 -5.32
C GLY A 58 13.16 2.02 -5.68
N ASP A 59 12.72 3.27 -5.46
CA ASP A 59 13.54 4.44 -5.74
C ASP A 59 14.60 4.65 -4.65
N GLN A 60 15.84 4.56 -5.06
CA GLN A 60 16.99 4.72 -4.17
C GLN A 60 17.07 6.12 -3.54
N SER A 61 16.43 7.13 -4.13
CA SER A 61 16.36 8.47 -3.55
C SER A 61 15.53 8.53 -2.26
N CYS A 62 14.63 7.56 -2.04
CA CYS A 62 13.82 7.42 -0.84
C CYS A 62 14.55 6.64 0.28
N SER A 63 15.72 6.06 0.00
CA SER A 63 16.45 5.20 0.93
C SER A 63 16.90 5.95 2.19
N ASN A 64 16.56 5.40 3.35
CA ASN A 64 17.03 5.85 4.66
C ASN A 64 16.92 4.69 5.67
N GLU A 65 17.27 4.92 6.93
CA GLU A 65 17.25 3.88 7.99
C GLU A 65 15.88 3.22 8.23
N ASN A 66 14.77 3.85 7.82
CA ASN A 66 13.41 3.36 8.01
C ASN A 66 12.76 2.90 6.70
N VAL A 67 13.48 2.98 5.57
CA VAL A 67 12.99 2.57 4.24
C VAL A 67 13.86 1.46 3.68
N ILE A 68 13.24 0.34 3.37
CA ILE A 68 13.86 -0.78 2.67
C ILE A 68 13.81 -0.47 1.17
N THR A 69 14.96 -0.35 0.53
CA THR A 69 15.01 -0.22 -0.93
C THR A 69 14.77 -1.58 -1.57
N HIS A 70 13.65 -1.74 -2.29
CA HIS A 70 13.30 -3.00 -2.93
C HIS A 70 12.54 -2.78 -4.24
N ASP A 71 13.04 -3.36 -5.31
CA ASP A 71 12.41 -3.39 -6.63
C ASP A 71 11.67 -4.72 -6.82
N PHE A 72 10.33 -4.66 -6.86
CA PHE A 72 9.47 -5.83 -6.99
C PHE A 72 9.61 -6.58 -8.33
N THR A 73 10.31 -6.00 -9.31
CA THR A 73 10.66 -6.72 -10.55
C THR A 73 11.78 -7.75 -10.34
N THR A 74 12.52 -7.66 -9.23
CA THR A 74 13.67 -8.52 -8.95
C THR A 74 13.34 -9.75 -8.11
N GLY A 75 12.15 -9.80 -7.48
CA GLY A 75 11.71 -10.92 -6.64
C GLY A 75 10.85 -10.48 -5.46
N PRO A 76 10.48 -11.41 -4.58
CA PRO A 76 9.67 -11.12 -3.40
C PRO A 76 10.46 -10.34 -2.34
N LEU A 77 9.78 -9.46 -1.63
CA LEU A 77 10.34 -8.74 -0.48
C LEU A 77 10.57 -9.69 0.70
N MET A 78 11.78 -9.65 1.27
CA MET A 78 12.13 -10.41 2.48
C MET A 78 12.29 -9.45 3.66
N THR A 79 11.28 -9.41 4.54
CA THR A 79 11.28 -8.60 5.76
C THR A 79 10.34 -9.20 6.81
N HIS A 80 10.28 -8.58 7.99
CA HIS A 80 9.41 -9.04 9.07
C HIS A 80 7.95 -8.64 8.84
N ASN A 81 7.05 -9.49 9.32
CA ASN A 81 5.61 -9.21 9.31
C ASN A 81 5.27 -7.97 10.13
N ARG A 82 4.24 -7.24 9.70
CA ARG A 82 3.63 -6.11 10.40
C ARG A 82 2.15 -6.34 10.61
N ASP A 83 1.52 -5.57 11.49
CA ASP A 83 0.08 -5.70 11.71
C ASP A 83 -0.71 -5.30 10.47
N LEU A 84 -0.31 -4.19 9.84
CA LEU A 84 -0.92 -3.65 8.63
C LEU A 84 0.09 -3.58 7.50
N VAL A 85 -0.30 -4.03 6.31
CA VAL A 85 0.31 -3.60 5.05
C VAL A 85 -0.52 -2.43 4.50
N TRP A 86 0.15 -1.32 4.24
CA TRP A 86 -0.41 -0.12 3.63
C TRP A 86 0.21 0.06 2.26
N SER A 87 -0.60 0.32 1.22
CA SER A 87 -0.10 0.50 -0.15
C SER A 87 -1.02 1.42 -0.93
N VAL A 88 -0.58 2.63 -1.21
CA VAL A 88 -1.39 3.67 -1.86
C VAL A 88 -0.79 4.05 -3.21
N GLU A 89 -1.60 3.88 -4.30
CA GLU A 89 -1.18 4.23 -5.67
C GLU A 89 0.18 3.61 -6.04
N PHE A 90 0.31 2.31 -5.83
CA PHE A 90 1.54 1.56 -6.05
C PHE A 90 1.38 0.40 -7.04
N VAL A 91 0.34 -0.42 -6.88
CA VAL A 91 0.22 -1.70 -7.59
C VAL A 91 0.09 -1.54 -9.10
N GLU A 92 -0.41 -0.43 -9.58
CA GLU A 92 -0.52 -0.06 -11.00
C GLU A 92 0.81 0.23 -11.68
N HIS A 93 1.87 0.48 -10.89
CA HIS A 93 3.22 0.74 -11.39
C HIS A 93 4.04 -0.53 -11.60
N VAL A 94 3.54 -1.68 -11.17
CA VAL A 94 4.25 -2.96 -11.26
C VAL A 94 3.56 -3.84 -12.31
N ASP A 95 4.33 -4.24 -13.33
CA ASP A 95 3.84 -5.10 -14.42
C ASP A 95 3.21 -6.39 -13.87
N GLU A 96 2.15 -6.88 -14.51
CA GLU A 96 1.34 -8.02 -14.04
C GLU A 96 2.19 -9.29 -13.80
N GLN A 97 3.22 -9.52 -14.57
CA GLN A 97 4.14 -10.67 -14.38
C GLN A 97 4.81 -10.67 -12.99
N HIS A 98 4.92 -9.50 -12.32
CA HIS A 98 5.52 -9.33 -11.01
C HIS A 98 4.50 -9.23 -9.87
N VAL A 99 3.19 -9.28 -10.15
CA VAL A 99 2.13 -9.29 -9.12
C VAL A 99 2.34 -10.39 -8.06
N PRO A 100 2.85 -11.60 -8.37
CA PRO A 100 3.17 -12.58 -7.33
C PRO A 100 4.12 -12.06 -6.25
N ASN A 101 5.08 -11.18 -6.60
CA ASN A 101 6.01 -10.58 -5.64
C ASN A 101 5.31 -9.59 -4.72
N ILE A 102 4.35 -8.80 -5.25
CA ILE A 102 3.50 -7.90 -4.45
C ILE A 102 2.64 -8.71 -3.48
N LEU A 103 1.97 -9.75 -3.96
CA LEU A 103 1.13 -10.61 -3.11
C LEU A 103 1.94 -11.30 -2.01
N ALA A 104 3.19 -11.68 -2.28
CA ALA A 104 4.10 -12.21 -1.26
C ALA A 104 4.39 -11.15 -0.17
N ALA A 105 4.57 -9.88 -0.54
CA ALA A 105 4.74 -8.79 0.41
C ALA A 105 3.43 -8.48 1.18
N PHE A 106 2.28 -8.54 0.53
CA PHE A 106 0.98 -8.36 1.17
C PHE A 106 0.71 -9.44 2.23
N LYS A 107 1.19 -10.67 2.02
CA LYS A 107 1.11 -11.77 3.02
C LYS A 107 1.89 -11.50 4.30
N LEU A 108 2.74 -10.48 4.34
CA LEU A 108 3.42 -10.04 5.57
C LEU A 108 2.47 -9.32 6.54
N ALA A 109 1.25 -8.99 6.13
CA ALA A 109 0.22 -8.44 7.01
C ALA A 109 -0.29 -9.51 7.99
N LYS A 110 -0.20 -9.23 9.30
CA LYS A 110 -0.71 -10.10 10.36
C LYS A 110 -2.19 -9.93 10.59
N LYS A 111 -2.72 -8.71 10.38
CA LYS A 111 -4.11 -8.36 10.67
C LYS A 111 -4.85 -7.92 9.43
N ALA A 112 -4.29 -6.95 8.68
CA ALA A 112 -4.99 -6.35 7.55
C ALA A 112 -4.07 -5.83 6.45
N ILE A 113 -4.64 -5.70 5.26
CA ILE A 113 -4.09 -4.95 4.12
C ILE A 113 -5.03 -3.78 3.87
N CYS A 114 -4.49 -2.58 3.71
CA CYS A 114 -5.21 -1.40 3.21
C CYS A 114 -4.50 -0.88 1.97
N MET A 115 -5.21 -0.80 0.86
CA MET A 115 -4.61 -0.40 -0.41
C MET A 115 -5.55 0.45 -1.26
N THR A 116 -4.95 1.19 -2.20
CA THR A 116 -5.63 1.78 -3.36
C THR A 116 -5.02 1.24 -4.65
N HIS A 117 -5.66 1.50 -5.78
CA HIS A 117 -5.16 1.13 -7.10
C HIS A 117 -5.73 2.06 -8.17
N ALA A 118 -5.06 2.17 -9.32
CA ALA A 118 -5.60 2.88 -10.48
C ALA A 118 -6.56 1.99 -11.27
N LEU A 119 -7.74 2.55 -11.60
CA LEU A 119 -8.74 1.90 -12.45
C LEU A 119 -8.29 1.85 -13.92
N PRO A 120 -8.81 0.89 -14.73
CA PRO A 120 -8.53 0.80 -16.16
C PRO A 120 -8.72 2.14 -16.87
N GLY A 121 -7.75 2.50 -17.71
CA GLY A 121 -7.74 3.75 -18.46
C GLY A 121 -7.21 4.97 -17.69
N LYS A 122 -6.88 4.82 -16.41
CA LYS A 122 -6.25 5.90 -15.62
C LYS A 122 -4.83 6.16 -16.12
N LYS A 123 -4.58 7.37 -16.61
CA LYS A 123 -3.24 7.79 -17.04
C LYS A 123 -2.38 8.18 -15.84
N GLY A 124 -1.10 7.86 -15.89
CA GLY A 124 -0.10 8.20 -14.87
C GLY A 124 1.30 7.78 -15.30
N PHE A 125 2.30 8.13 -14.49
CA PHE A 125 3.67 7.70 -14.71
C PHE A 125 3.73 6.17 -14.59
N HIS A 126 4.26 5.48 -15.60
CA HIS A 126 4.40 4.02 -15.62
C HIS A 126 3.15 3.24 -15.12
N HIS A 127 1.96 3.67 -15.53
CA HIS A 127 0.71 2.93 -15.27
C HIS A 127 0.61 1.75 -16.24
N VAL A 128 1.18 0.61 -15.85
CA VAL A 128 1.27 -0.61 -16.68
C VAL A 128 0.28 -1.69 -16.28
N ASN A 129 -0.34 -1.57 -15.09
CA ASN A 129 -1.22 -2.58 -14.50
C ASN A 129 -2.46 -1.95 -13.83
N CYS A 130 -3.17 -1.13 -14.59
CA CYS A 130 -4.44 -0.56 -14.15
C CYS A 130 -5.55 -1.62 -14.25
N GLN A 131 -5.94 -2.19 -13.12
CA GLN A 131 -6.93 -3.27 -13.04
C GLN A 131 -8.22 -2.82 -12.35
N PRO A 132 -9.38 -3.46 -12.63
CA PRO A 132 -10.60 -3.22 -11.87
C PRO A 132 -10.46 -3.73 -10.41
N SER A 133 -11.31 -3.22 -9.51
CA SER A 133 -11.26 -3.60 -8.09
C SER A 133 -11.42 -5.11 -7.89
N GLU A 134 -12.27 -5.76 -8.67
CA GLU A 134 -12.54 -7.20 -8.63
C GLU A 134 -11.27 -8.03 -8.83
N TYR A 135 -10.36 -7.58 -9.72
CA TYR A 135 -9.08 -8.24 -9.92
C TYR A 135 -8.25 -8.32 -8.63
N TRP A 136 -8.13 -7.21 -7.91
CA TRP A 136 -7.38 -7.18 -6.65
C TRP A 136 -8.10 -7.92 -5.54
N ILE A 137 -9.43 -7.84 -5.48
CA ILE A 137 -10.25 -8.62 -4.53
C ILE A 137 -9.98 -10.11 -4.72
N ASP A 138 -10.08 -10.63 -5.94
CA ASP A 138 -9.85 -12.04 -6.23
C ASP A 138 -8.42 -12.49 -5.86
N LYS A 139 -7.41 -11.71 -6.24
CA LYS A 139 -6.00 -12.02 -5.96
C LYS A 139 -5.71 -12.06 -4.46
N ILE A 140 -6.20 -11.09 -3.70
CA ILE A 140 -5.88 -10.97 -2.28
C ILE A 140 -6.70 -11.97 -1.47
N THR A 141 -7.98 -12.17 -1.77
CA THR A 141 -8.81 -13.17 -1.07
C THR A 141 -8.28 -14.58 -1.30
N SER A 142 -7.82 -14.90 -2.50
CA SER A 142 -7.15 -16.19 -2.79
C SER A 142 -5.85 -16.39 -2.01
N SER A 143 -5.34 -15.37 -1.31
CA SER A 143 -4.09 -15.42 -0.56
C SER A 143 -4.25 -15.53 0.96
N GLY A 144 -5.47 -15.76 1.47
CA GLY A 144 -5.79 -15.97 2.89
C GLY A 144 -6.25 -14.70 3.61
N TYR A 145 -6.96 -13.84 2.89
CA TYR A 145 -7.62 -12.64 3.43
C TYR A 145 -9.08 -12.60 3.00
N GLU A 146 -9.91 -11.90 3.75
CA GLU A 146 -11.30 -11.59 3.44
C GLU A 146 -11.44 -10.11 3.11
N PHE A 147 -12.19 -9.78 2.06
CA PHE A 147 -12.50 -8.39 1.73
C PHE A 147 -13.56 -7.85 2.69
N ASP A 148 -13.18 -6.89 3.54
CA ASP A 148 -14.09 -6.24 4.48
C ASP A 148 -14.73 -5.01 3.83
N ILE A 149 -15.94 -5.20 3.30
CA ILE A 149 -16.68 -4.14 2.62
C ILE A 149 -17.12 -3.03 3.57
N GLU A 150 -17.46 -3.36 4.82
CA GLU A 150 -17.92 -2.39 5.81
C GLU A 150 -16.76 -1.48 6.24
N LEU A 151 -15.63 -2.07 6.62
CA LEU A 151 -14.45 -1.30 7.00
C LEU A 151 -13.88 -0.52 5.80
N THR A 152 -13.97 -1.07 4.58
CA THR A 152 -13.64 -0.36 3.34
C THR A 152 -14.45 0.92 3.18
N GLN A 153 -15.76 0.86 3.38
CA GLN A 153 -16.63 2.05 3.33
C GLN A 153 -16.27 3.05 4.43
N GLN A 154 -16.00 2.56 5.63
CA GLN A 154 -15.62 3.41 6.77
C GLN A 154 -14.31 4.16 6.52
N ILE A 155 -13.25 3.51 6.01
CA ILE A 155 -11.98 4.20 5.69
C ILE A 155 -12.15 5.23 4.58
N ARG A 156 -12.96 4.96 3.56
CA ARG A 156 -13.25 5.91 2.49
C ARG A 156 -13.90 7.19 3.02
N VAL A 157 -14.83 7.05 3.97
CA VAL A 157 -15.49 8.19 4.61
C VAL A 157 -14.53 8.93 5.57
N ALA A 158 -13.71 8.20 6.31
CA ALA A 158 -12.76 8.76 7.27
C ALA A 158 -11.54 9.42 6.61
N SER A 159 -11.30 9.14 5.32
CA SER A 159 -10.10 9.61 4.62
C SER A 159 -9.95 11.12 4.63
N THR A 160 -8.79 11.57 5.10
CA THR A 160 -8.33 12.96 5.06
C THR A 160 -7.37 13.23 3.90
N MET A 161 -7.11 12.20 3.08
CA MET A 161 -6.22 12.33 1.93
C MET A 161 -6.66 13.46 1.01
N ARG A 162 -5.72 14.34 0.64
CA ARG A 162 -5.99 15.47 -0.24
C ARG A 162 -6.50 15.04 -1.63
N ARG A 163 -5.97 13.91 -2.14
CA ARG A 163 -6.43 13.29 -3.38
C ARG A 163 -7.53 12.28 -3.09
N GLU A 164 -8.37 12.01 -4.09
CA GLU A 164 -9.53 11.12 -3.97
C GLU A 164 -9.17 9.60 -3.99
N PHE A 165 -7.90 9.22 -3.96
CA PHE A 165 -7.49 7.83 -4.16
C PHE A 165 -8.13 6.90 -3.13
N MET A 166 -7.97 7.17 -1.84
CA MET A 166 -8.58 6.36 -0.79
C MET A 166 -10.11 6.36 -0.89
N ARG A 167 -10.73 7.50 -1.15
CA ARG A 167 -12.20 7.61 -1.29
C ARG A 167 -12.74 6.84 -2.47
N ASN A 168 -11.99 6.77 -3.58
CA ASN A 168 -12.44 6.13 -4.82
C ASN A 168 -12.14 4.63 -4.85
N THR A 169 -10.93 4.22 -4.52
CA THR A 169 -10.43 2.85 -4.71
C THR A 169 -9.82 2.22 -3.46
N GLY A 170 -9.92 2.88 -2.29
CA GLY A 170 -9.47 2.30 -1.03
C GLY A 170 -10.17 0.98 -0.73
N MET A 171 -9.41 -0.04 -0.32
CA MET A 171 -9.91 -1.37 0.04
C MET A 171 -9.22 -1.87 1.31
N VAL A 172 -9.96 -2.59 2.14
CA VAL A 172 -9.43 -3.26 3.33
C VAL A 172 -9.69 -4.75 3.24
N PHE A 173 -8.65 -5.51 3.56
CA PHE A 173 -8.72 -6.97 3.63
C PHE A 173 -8.22 -7.41 5.00
N ILE A 174 -8.96 -8.30 5.64
CA ILE A 174 -8.67 -8.83 6.97
C ILE A 174 -8.07 -10.23 6.85
N LYS A 175 -7.05 -10.52 7.65
CA LYS A 175 -6.44 -11.85 7.71
C LYS A 175 -7.43 -12.87 8.25
N ILE A 176 -7.61 -14.01 7.55
CA ILE A 176 -8.40 -15.16 7.99
C ILE A 176 -7.53 -16.07 8.87
#